data_5549dbb74ac008d6960dd1c209795912
#
_entry.id   5549dbb74ac008d6960dd1c209795912
#
_cell.length_a   1.000
_cell.length_b   1.000
_cell.length_c   1.000
_cell.angle_alpha   90.00
_cell.angle_beta   90.00
_cell.angle_gamma   90.00
#
_symmetry.space_group_name_H-M   'P 1'
#
loop_
_entity.id
_entity.type
_entity.pdbx_description
1 polymer ?
#
loop_
_entity_poly.entity_id
_entity_poly.type
_entity_poly.pdbx_seq_one_letter_code
_entity_poly.pdbx_strand_id
1 'polypeptide(L)' 'MAIIEVQPEAPITLRVDVIDMGLLHLLESRYVVLIGQRENDIVIELYKK' A
#
# COMPACT_ATOMS: atom_id res chain seq x y z
N MET A 1 -11.39 -27.20 1.41
CA MET A 1 -10.75 -26.24 2.32
C MET A 1 -10.06 -25.17 1.53
N ALA A 2 -10.37 -23.99 1.82
CA ALA A 2 -9.76 -22.88 1.12
C ALA A 2 -8.53 -22.44 1.86
N ILE A 3 -7.45 -22.47 1.20
CA ILE A 3 -6.25 -21.96 1.76
C ILE A 3 -5.99 -20.61 1.16
N ILE A 4 -6.05 -19.63 1.97
CA ILE A 4 -5.72 -18.31 1.52
C ILE A 4 -4.22 -18.20 1.60
N GLU A 5 -3.63 -18.24 0.45
CA GLU A 5 -2.21 -18.04 0.41
C GLU A 5 -1.94 -16.58 0.35
N VAL A 6 -1.59 -16.04 1.47
CA VAL A 6 -1.12 -14.69 1.49
C VAL A 6 0.33 -14.74 1.11
N GLN A 7 0.63 -14.24 -0.04
CA GLN A 7 2.02 -14.18 -0.47
C GLN A 7 2.67 -13.01 0.24
N PRO A 8 3.61 -13.29 1.13
CA PRO A 8 4.18 -12.19 1.92
C PRO A 8 4.90 -11.16 1.07
N GLU A 9 5.31 -11.55 -0.10
CA GLU A 9 6.02 -10.61 -0.95
C GLU A 9 5.10 -9.83 -1.87
N ALA A 10 3.83 -10.19 -1.90
CA ALA A 10 2.92 -9.47 -2.77
C ALA A 10 2.63 -8.10 -2.17
N PRO A 11 2.74 -7.04 -2.95
CA PRO A 11 2.46 -5.73 -2.42
C PRO A 11 0.97 -5.54 -2.19
N ILE A 12 0.65 -4.72 -1.20
CA ILE A 12 -0.70 -4.29 -0.98
C ILE A 12 -0.87 -2.99 -1.74
N THR A 13 -1.88 -2.92 -2.57
CA THR A 13 -2.13 -1.75 -3.39
C THR A 13 -3.38 -1.05 -2.90
N LEU A 14 -3.26 0.23 -2.61
CA LEU A 14 -4.38 1.06 -2.18
C LEU A 14 -4.58 2.17 -3.18
N ARG A 15 -5.83 2.48 -3.48
CA ARG A 15 -6.16 3.60 -4.35
C ARG A 15 -6.92 4.62 -3.53
N VAL A 16 -6.42 5.83 -3.51
CA VAL A 16 -7.03 6.91 -2.75
C VAL A 16 -7.05 8.17 -3.61
N ASP A 17 -7.98 9.07 -3.31
CA ASP A 17 -8.01 10.35 -4.01
C ASP A 17 -7.27 11.42 -3.24
N VAL A 18 -7.01 11.21 -1.95
CA VAL A 18 -6.29 12.17 -1.13
C VAL A 18 -5.34 11.39 -0.22
N ILE A 19 -4.12 11.91 -0.06
CA ILE A 19 -3.16 11.28 0.84
C ILE A 19 -3.32 11.86 2.23
N ASP A 20 -3.47 10.96 3.20
CA ASP A 20 -3.47 11.32 4.61
C ASP A 20 -2.04 11.16 5.12
N MET A 21 -1.40 12.27 5.45
CA MET A 21 0.01 12.23 5.85
C MET A 21 0.21 11.48 7.16
N GLY A 22 -0.75 11.57 8.07
CA GLY A 22 -0.64 10.83 9.32
C GLY A 22 -0.65 9.33 9.09
N LEU A 23 -1.56 8.88 8.24
CA LEU A 23 -1.63 7.47 7.90
C LEU A 23 -0.38 7.03 7.15
N LEU A 24 0.11 7.89 6.27
CA LEU A 24 1.30 7.58 5.51
C LEU A 24 2.49 7.35 6.41
N HIS A 25 2.66 8.19 7.43
CA HIS A 25 3.74 8.02 8.39
C HIS A 25 3.64 6.71 9.14
N LEU A 26 2.41 6.34 9.51
CA LEU A 26 2.20 5.05 10.18
C LEU A 26 2.60 3.89 9.28
N LEU A 27 2.23 3.97 8.02
CA LEU A 27 2.54 2.91 7.07
C LEU A 27 4.04 2.82 6.84
N GLU A 28 4.71 3.95 6.76
CA GLU A 28 6.15 3.96 6.53
C GLU A 28 6.94 3.32 7.66
N SER A 29 6.37 3.30 8.84
CA SER A 29 7.05 2.66 9.97
C SER A 29 7.03 1.13 9.84
N ARG A 30 6.15 0.58 9.04
CA ARG A 30 5.99 -0.86 8.93
C ARG A 30 6.26 -1.40 7.54
N TYR A 31 6.15 -0.56 6.52
CA TYR A 31 6.25 -0.98 5.14
C TYR A 31 7.13 -0.04 4.38
N VAL A 32 7.66 -0.54 3.28
CA VAL A 32 8.23 0.33 2.27
C VAL A 32 7.06 0.86 1.44
N VAL A 33 6.93 2.16 1.37
CA VAL A 33 5.79 2.79 0.73
C VAL A 33 6.24 3.43 -0.57
N LEU A 34 5.58 3.06 -1.66
CA LEU A 34 5.79 3.68 -2.95
C LEU A 34 4.50 4.35 -3.36
N ILE A 35 4.60 5.57 -3.85
CA ILE A 35 3.44 6.35 -4.23
C ILE A 35 3.51 6.64 -5.71
N GLY A 36 2.45 6.30 -6.41
CA GLY A 36 2.33 6.60 -7.83
C GLY A 36 1.02 7.31 -8.08
N GLN A 37 0.87 7.77 -9.31
CA GLN A 37 -0.36 8.43 -9.73
C GLN A 37 -0.90 7.74 -10.95
N ARG A 38 -2.19 7.47 -10.96
CA ARG A 38 -2.87 6.86 -12.08
C ARG A 38 -4.12 7.64 -12.37
N GLU A 39 -4.19 8.22 -13.53
CA GLU A 39 -5.35 9.00 -13.92
C GLU A 39 -5.63 10.06 -12.85
N ASN A 40 -6.76 9.94 -12.18
CA ASN A 40 -7.13 10.90 -11.14
C ASN A 40 -6.90 10.37 -9.74
N ASP A 41 -6.38 9.15 -9.62
CA ASP A 41 -6.22 8.51 -8.34
C ASP A 41 -4.75 8.41 -7.97
N ILE A 42 -4.51 8.33 -6.68
CA ILE A 42 -3.18 8.09 -6.14
C ILE A 42 -3.11 6.63 -5.76
N VAL A 43 -2.06 5.96 -6.22
CA VAL A 43 -1.85 4.54 -5.94
C VAL A 43 -0.71 4.42 -4.96
N ILE A 44 -0.98 3.77 -3.84
CA ILE A 44 0.02 3.55 -2.81
C ILE A 44 0.31 2.07 -2.77
N GLU A 45 1.59 1.72 -2.94
CA GLU A 45 2.01 0.34 -2.86
C GLU A 45 2.82 0.13 -1.60
N LEU A 46 2.43 -0.88 -0.84
CA LEU A 46 3.07 -1.21 0.42
C LEU A 46 3.81 -2.51 0.26
N TYR A 47 5.10 -2.49 0.54
CA TYR A 47 5.95 -3.67 0.48
C TYR A 47 6.42 -3.98 1.89
N LYS A 48 6.39 -5.24 2.21
CA LYS A 48 6.84 -5.67 3.52
C LYS A 48 8.33 -5.40 3.68
N LYS A 49 8.68 -4.86 4.82
CA LYS A 49 10.09 -4.62 5.14
C LYS A 49 10.82 -5.90 5.49
#